data_5a1f2f9abaf4ed6ce481b03290bb5a57
#
_entry.id   5a1f2f9abaf4ed6ce481b03290bb5a57
#
_cell.length_a   1.000
_cell.length_b   1.000
_cell.length_c   1.000
_cell.angle_alpha   90.00
_cell.angle_beta   90.00
_cell.angle_gamma   90.00
#
_symmetry.space_group_name_H-M   'P 1'
#
loop_
_entity.id
_entity.type
_entity.pdbx_description
1 polymer ?
#
loop_
_entity_poly.entity_id
_entity_poly.type
_entity_poly.pdbx_seq_one_letter_code
_entity_poly.pdbx_strand_id
1 'polypeptide(L)'
;PAKLPAEIANKNGINTINKFFDINVKNFIEKKYGKFDFITSHNVLAHIENNLEVFKGTYELLNDKGYFCFEVGYFVKVIKNNYFDTIYHEHLDYHHAKPLVSFLKKIGFSVLFITQNKIQGGSLRILCRKQRNIKISKQVNKFLFNENKLMINYSKKIMFWERKINENLNNLKRYIKQKKMDGRIVAGYGAPTKA
;
A
#
# COMPACT_ATOMS: atom_id res chain seq x y z
N PRO A 1 3.75 -0.50 15.72
CA PRO A 1 3.96 -1.61 16.68
C PRO A 1 2.64 -2.01 17.34
N ALA A 2 2.36 -3.31 17.40
CA ALA A 2 1.14 -3.86 17.98
C ALA A 2 1.55 -4.83 19.10
N LYS A 3 1.46 -4.40 20.36
CA LYS A 3 1.98 -5.14 21.52
C LYS A 3 1.35 -6.53 21.64
N LEU A 4 0.03 -6.59 21.74
CA LEU A 4 -0.68 -7.87 21.94
C LEU A 4 -0.47 -8.87 20.78
N PRO A 5 -0.60 -8.49 19.49
CA PRO A 5 -0.27 -9.39 18.38
C PRO A 5 1.17 -9.89 18.39
N ALA A 6 2.14 -9.02 18.75
CA ALA A 6 3.55 -9.42 18.85
C ALA A 6 3.79 -10.41 19.98
N GLU A 7 3.16 -10.24 21.15
CA GLU A 7 3.23 -11.18 22.26
C GLU A 7 2.66 -12.55 21.89
N ILE A 8 1.51 -12.57 21.22
CA ILE A 8 0.87 -13.81 20.73
C ILE A 8 1.78 -14.53 19.71
N ALA A 9 2.34 -13.78 18.76
CA ALA A 9 3.25 -14.33 17.75
C ALA A 9 4.49 -14.98 18.41
N ASN A 10 5.12 -14.27 19.35
CA ASN A 10 6.27 -14.79 20.09
C ASN A 10 5.93 -16.03 20.92
N LYS A 11 4.77 -16.09 21.59
CA LYS A 11 4.28 -17.28 22.29
C LYS A 11 4.11 -18.48 21.37
N ASN A 12 3.75 -18.24 20.10
CA ASN A 12 3.62 -19.28 19.07
C ASN A 12 4.93 -19.59 18.34
N GLY A 13 6.08 -19.14 18.86
CA GLY A 13 7.40 -19.44 18.30
C GLY A 13 7.78 -18.59 17.08
N ILE A 14 6.99 -17.54 16.75
CA ILE A 14 7.30 -16.61 15.66
C ILE A 14 8.07 -15.42 16.23
N ASN A 15 9.38 -15.35 15.95
CA ASN A 15 10.22 -14.23 16.40
C ASN A 15 9.68 -12.89 15.89
N THR A 16 9.14 -12.10 16.79
CA THR A 16 8.51 -10.82 16.45
C THR A 16 9.12 -9.68 17.26
N ILE A 17 9.57 -8.64 16.55
CA ILE A 17 10.12 -7.41 17.12
C ILE A 17 9.01 -6.35 17.12
N ASN A 18 8.53 -5.96 18.30
CA ASN A 18 7.47 -4.96 18.44
C ASN A 18 8.05 -3.54 18.42
N LYS A 19 8.60 -3.13 17.27
CA LYS A 19 9.15 -1.79 17.03
C LYS A 19 8.82 -1.32 15.62
N PHE A 20 8.87 -0.02 15.37
CA PHE A 20 8.89 0.52 14.01
C PHE A 20 10.18 0.10 13.31
N PHE A 21 10.08 -0.18 12.02
CA PHE A 21 11.25 -0.52 11.22
C PHE A 21 11.94 0.78 10.78
N ASP A 22 12.96 1.15 11.55
CA ASP A 22 13.86 2.28 11.33
C ASP A 22 15.31 1.79 11.17
N ILE A 23 16.26 2.71 11.04
CA ILE A 23 17.69 2.39 10.92
C ILE A 23 18.23 1.64 12.14
N ASN A 24 17.73 1.92 13.35
CA ASN A 24 18.20 1.26 14.57
C ASN A 24 17.73 -0.20 14.61
N VAL A 25 16.46 -0.42 14.26
CA VAL A 25 15.89 -1.78 14.17
C VAL A 25 16.54 -2.56 13.01
N LYS A 26 16.80 -1.91 11.87
CA LYS A 26 17.55 -2.50 10.76
C LYS A 26 18.94 -2.96 11.20
N ASN A 27 19.70 -2.11 11.88
CA ASN A 27 21.03 -2.45 12.38
C ASN A 27 21.01 -3.57 13.42
N PHE A 28 20.02 -3.55 14.33
CA PHE A 28 19.81 -4.63 15.29
C PHE A 28 19.54 -5.97 14.60
N ILE A 29 18.66 -5.98 13.60
CA ILE A 29 18.32 -7.19 12.82
C ILE A 29 19.55 -7.72 12.11
N GLU A 30 20.29 -6.85 11.41
CA GLU A 30 21.50 -7.24 10.67
C GLU A 30 22.57 -7.82 11.60
N LYS A 31 22.78 -7.21 12.77
CA LYS A 31 23.73 -7.71 13.78
C LYS A 31 23.32 -9.07 14.36
N LYS A 32 22.02 -9.27 14.59
CA LYS A 32 21.51 -10.48 15.26
C LYS A 32 21.30 -11.67 14.32
N TYR A 33 20.82 -11.40 13.09
CA TYR A 33 20.37 -12.45 12.17
C TYR A 33 21.13 -12.47 10.84
N GLY A 34 21.94 -11.43 10.56
CA GLY A 34 22.59 -11.26 9.27
C GLY A 34 21.65 -10.74 8.18
N LYS A 35 21.97 -11.05 6.94
CA LYS A 35 21.20 -10.67 5.76
C LYS A 35 20.26 -11.80 5.33
N PHE A 36 19.25 -11.43 4.55
CA PHE A 36 18.18 -12.34 4.14
C PHE A 36 18.16 -12.53 2.62
N ASP A 37 17.73 -13.69 2.15
CA ASP A 37 17.52 -13.96 0.73
C ASP A 37 16.16 -13.50 0.26
N PHE A 38 15.20 -13.41 1.19
CA PHE A 38 13.83 -13.00 0.88
C PHE A 38 13.23 -12.19 2.02
N ILE A 39 12.68 -11.01 1.69
CA ILE A 39 11.94 -10.14 2.62
C ILE A 39 10.56 -9.88 2.03
N THR A 40 9.55 -9.84 2.90
CA THR A 40 8.17 -9.48 2.49
C THR A 40 7.61 -8.34 3.32
N SER A 41 6.67 -7.57 2.72
CA SER A 41 5.88 -6.54 3.40
C SER A 41 4.47 -6.51 2.83
N HIS A 42 3.45 -6.57 3.67
CA HIS A 42 2.06 -6.62 3.22
C HIS A 42 1.23 -5.53 3.88
N ASN A 43 0.68 -4.61 3.06
CA ASN A 43 -0.23 -3.53 3.47
C ASN A 43 0.29 -2.67 4.64
N VAL A 44 1.58 -2.40 4.66
CA VAL A 44 2.26 -1.58 5.68
C VAL A 44 2.74 -0.25 5.10
N LEU A 45 3.24 -0.27 3.87
CA LEU A 45 3.98 0.85 3.28
C LEU A 45 3.14 2.12 3.09
N ALA A 46 1.81 2.01 2.99
CA ALA A 46 0.92 3.16 2.95
C ALA A 46 0.85 3.94 4.27
N HIS A 47 1.24 3.32 5.39
CA HIS A 47 1.21 3.89 6.74
C HIS A 47 2.57 4.42 7.23
N ILE A 48 3.57 4.47 6.35
CA ILE A 48 4.94 4.83 6.72
C ILE A 48 5.25 6.24 6.24
N GLU A 49 5.68 7.09 7.16
CA GLU A 49 6.08 8.48 6.87
C GLU A 49 7.33 8.54 5.98
N ASN A 50 8.34 7.74 6.31
CA ASN A 50 9.62 7.71 5.59
C ASN A 50 9.81 6.40 4.82
N ASN A 51 9.05 6.22 3.74
CA ASN A 51 9.17 5.05 2.87
C ASN A 51 10.58 4.88 2.29
N LEU A 52 11.32 5.98 2.04
CA LEU A 52 12.68 5.89 1.50
C LEU A 52 13.61 5.16 2.46
N GLU A 53 13.54 5.44 3.76
CA GLU A 53 14.34 4.77 4.79
C GLU A 53 14.03 3.27 4.85
N VAL A 54 12.74 2.91 4.87
CA VAL A 54 12.29 1.52 4.92
C VAL A 54 12.77 0.72 3.70
N PHE A 55 12.61 1.27 2.50
CA PHE A 55 13.06 0.60 1.28
C PHE A 55 14.59 0.49 1.19
N LYS A 56 15.34 1.51 1.64
CA LYS A 56 16.80 1.44 1.73
C LYS A 56 17.24 0.41 2.77
N GLY A 57 16.66 0.43 3.97
CA GLY A 57 16.94 -0.54 5.02
C GLY A 57 16.66 -1.98 4.57
N THR A 58 15.54 -2.20 3.86
CA THR A 58 15.21 -3.49 3.25
C THR A 58 16.25 -3.90 2.20
N TYR A 59 16.69 -2.97 1.35
CA TYR A 59 17.74 -3.23 0.36
C TYR A 59 19.06 -3.63 1.01
N GLU A 60 19.45 -2.97 2.09
CA GLU A 60 20.68 -3.27 2.83
C GLU A 60 20.62 -4.63 3.53
N LEU A 61 19.48 -4.99 4.12
CA LEU A 61 19.26 -6.28 4.78
C LEU A 61 19.19 -7.47 3.82
N LEU A 62 19.02 -7.26 2.55
CA LEU A 62 19.04 -8.36 1.58
C LEU A 62 20.46 -8.77 1.22
N ASN A 63 20.67 -10.07 1.05
CA ASN A 63 21.83 -10.63 0.37
C ASN A 63 21.89 -10.13 -1.08
N ASP A 64 23.06 -10.20 -1.70
CA ASP A 64 23.21 -9.93 -3.14
C ASP A 64 22.31 -10.89 -3.92
N LYS A 65 21.58 -10.33 -4.88
CA LYS A 65 20.56 -11.04 -5.65
C LYS A 65 19.35 -11.52 -4.83
N GLY A 66 19.21 -11.12 -3.56
CA GLY A 66 18.03 -11.39 -2.73
C GLY A 66 16.77 -10.70 -3.26
N TYR A 67 15.62 -11.13 -2.79
CA TYR A 67 14.30 -10.71 -3.28
C TYR A 67 13.52 -9.93 -2.23
N PHE A 68 12.80 -8.91 -2.66
CA PHE A 68 11.80 -8.22 -1.88
C PHE A 68 10.43 -8.33 -2.55
N CYS A 69 9.45 -8.87 -1.84
CA CYS A 69 8.07 -8.95 -2.29
C CYS A 69 7.19 -8.10 -1.38
N PHE A 70 6.47 -7.13 -1.93
CA PHE A 70 5.58 -6.31 -1.13
C PHE A 70 4.21 -6.11 -1.77
N GLU A 71 3.23 -5.80 -0.93
CA GLU A 71 1.87 -5.54 -1.32
C GLU A 71 1.40 -4.20 -0.76
N VAL A 72 0.77 -3.39 -1.63
CA VAL A 72 0.23 -2.06 -1.32
C VAL A 72 -1.09 -1.83 -2.01
N GLY A 73 -1.94 -0.99 -1.45
CA GLY A 73 -3.18 -0.56 -2.09
C GLY A 73 -2.93 0.02 -3.48
N TYR A 74 -3.79 -0.30 -4.45
CA TYR A 74 -3.66 0.14 -5.83
C TYR A 74 -4.57 1.33 -6.13
N PHE A 75 -4.00 2.53 -6.14
CA PHE A 75 -4.75 3.77 -6.27
C PHE A 75 -5.59 3.88 -7.55
N VAL A 76 -5.13 3.28 -8.66
CA VAL A 76 -5.92 3.22 -9.90
C VAL A 76 -7.26 2.52 -9.69
N LYS A 77 -7.31 1.51 -8.82
CA LYS A 77 -8.57 0.82 -8.46
C LYS A 77 -9.46 1.67 -7.57
N VAL A 78 -8.87 2.43 -6.66
CA VAL A 78 -9.59 3.39 -5.80
C VAL A 78 -10.38 4.36 -6.66
N ILE A 79 -9.72 5.01 -7.62
CA ILE A 79 -10.37 5.97 -8.53
C ILE A 79 -11.40 5.27 -9.44
N LYS A 80 -11.02 4.13 -10.04
CA LYS A 80 -11.90 3.41 -10.97
C LYS A 80 -13.20 2.95 -10.33
N ASN A 81 -13.16 2.53 -9.07
CA ASN A 81 -14.29 1.96 -8.34
C ASN A 81 -14.97 2.97 -7.41
N ASN A 82 -14.55 4.24 -7.43
CA ASN A 82 -15.06 5.30 -6.54
C ASN A 82 -14.94 4.97 -5.04
N TYR A 83 -13.86 4.28 -4.65
CA TYR A 83 -13.57 4.00 -3.25
C TYR A 83 -12.98 5.23 -2.59
N PHE A 84 -13.75 5.94 -1.76
CA PHE A 84 -13.24 7.09 -1.02
C PHE A 84 -12.88 6.74 0.43
N ASP A 85 -13.42 5.68 0.96
CA ASP A 85 -13.20 5.21 2.33
C ASP A 85 -11.76 4.74 2.59
N THR A 86 -10.96 4.59 1.52
CA THR A 86 -9.51 4.35 1.62
C THR A 86 -8.71 5.64 1.85
N ILE A 87 -9.35 6.81 1.71
CA ILE A 87 -8.71 8.11 1.95
C ILE A 87 -8.97 8.51 3.40
N TYR A 88 -8.00 8.27 4.27
CA TYR A 88 -8.08 8.59 5.70
C TYR A 88 -6.68 8.81 6.26
N HIS A 89 -6.61 9.35 7.48
CA HIS A 89 -5.39 9.88 8.10
C HIS A 89 -4.24 8.89 8.29
N GLU A 90 -4.52 7.58 8.33
CA GLU A 90 -3.46 6.56 8.45
C GLU A 90 -2.82 6.19 7.10
N HIS A 91 -3.47 6.51 5.96
CA HIS A 91 -2.88 6.30 4.64
C HIS A 91 -2.12 7.55 4.20
N LEU A 92 -0.83 7.56 4.44
CA LEU A 92 0.06 8.68 4.11
C LEU A 92 0.45 8.69 2.63
N ASP A 93 0.47 7.51 1.99
CA ASP A 93 0.85 7.33 0.59
C ASP A 93 -0.16 6.51 -0.21
N TYR A 94 -0.35 6.92 -1.47
CA TYR A 94 -1.21 6.25 -2.44
C TYR A 94 -0.39 5.81 -3.65
N HIS A 95 -0.36 4.51 -3.92
CA HIS A 95 0.60 3.92 -4.84
C HIS A 95 -0.02 3.49 -6.17
N HIS A 96 0.73 3.70 -7.26
CA HIS A 96 0.53 3.00 -8.52
C HIS A 96 1.87 2.55 -9.12
N ALA A 97 1.86 1.62 -10.08
CA ALA A 97 3.04 0.85 -10.42
C ALA A 97 4.17 1.69 -11.03
N LYS A 98 3.87 2.65 -11.90
CA LYS A 98 4.90 3.41 -12.63
C LYS A 98 5.84 4.21 -11.70
N PRO A 99 5.36 5.02 -10.75
CA PRO A 99 6.24 5.69 -9.78
C PRO A 99 7.00 4.71 -8.90
N LEU A 100 6.36 3.62 -8.43
CA LEU A 100 7.02 2.61 -7.61
C LEU A 100 8.19 1.95 -8.35
N VAL A 101 8.01 1.58 -9.61
CA VAL A 101 9.09 1.01 -10.43
C VAL A 101 10.26 2.00 -10.56
N SER A 102 9.97 3.28 -10.79
CA SER A 102 11.00 4.33 -10.88
C SER A 102 11.71 4.55 -9.54
N PHE A 103 10.97 4.54 -8.45
CA PHE A 103 11.49 4.68 -7.09
C PHE A 103 12.40 3.51 -6.72
N LEU A 104 11.94 2.27 -6.93
CA LEU A 104 12.71 1.05 -6.68
C LEU A 104 14.01 1.02 -7.46
N LYS A 105 13.98 1.44 -8.74
CA LYS A 105 15.18 1.53 -9.59
C LYS A 105 16.19 2.51 -9.00
N LYS A 106 15.77 3.66 -8.47
CA LYS A 106 16.68 4.65 -7.83
C LYS A 106 17.38 4.07 -6.61
N ILE A 107 16.73 3.22 -5.84
CA ILE A 107 17.32 2.55 -4.67
C ILE A 107 18.32 1.47 -5.12
N GLY A 108 18.09 0.82 -6.24
CA GLY A 108 18.95 -0.24 -6.77
C GLY A 108 18.24 -1.56 -7.04
N PHE A 109 16.93 -1.63 -6.79
CA PHE A 109 16.13 -2.79 -7.14
C PHE A 109 15.81 -2.87 -8.62
N SER A 110 15.71 -4.08 -9.12
CA SER A 110 15.06 -4.39 -10.41
C SER A 110 13.72 -5.07 -10.18
N VAL A 111 12.66 -4.51 -10.75
CA VAL A 111 11.32 -5.10 -10.67
C VAL A 111 11.21 -6.27 -11.66
N LEU A 112 10.87 -7.45 -11.14
CA LEU A 112 10.75 -8.68 -11.91
C LEU A 112 9.31 -8.97 -12.30
N PHE A 113 8.36 -8.68 -11.39
CA PHE A 113 6.97 -9.05 -11.58
C PHE A 113 6.02 -8.09 -10.86
N ILE A 114 4.87 -7.82 -11.48
CA ILE A 114 3.79 -7.00 -10.90
C ILE A 114 2.47 -7.73 -11.12
N THR A 115 1.71 -7.95 -10.04
CA THR A 115 0.35 -8.49 -10.12
C THR A 115 -0.63 -7.63 -9.37
N GLN A 116 -1.92 -7.84 -9.66
CA GLN A 116 -3.03 -7.30 -8.89
C GLN A 116 -3.75 -8.45 -8.19
N ASN A 117 -4.27 -8.18 -7.01
CA ASN A 117 -5.24 -9.03 -6.33
C ASN A 117 -6.49 -8.22 -5.96
N LYS A 118 -7.47 -8.90 -5.32
CA LYS A 118 -8.75 -8.29 -4.92
C LYS A 118 -8.76 -7.87 -3.43
N ILE A 119 -7.68 -8.06 -2.72
CA ILE A 119 -7.58 -7.77 -1.28
C ILE A 119 -7.72 -6.26 -1.08
N GLN A 120 -8.47 -5.85 -0.06
CA GLN A 120 -8.71 -4.45 0.31
C GLN A 120 -9.17 -3.55 -0.85
N GLY A 121 -10.06 -4.06 -1.71
CA GLY A 121 -10.56 -3.31 -2.87
C GLY A 121 -9.63 -3.31 -4.09
N GLY A 122 -8.47 -3.91 -3.97
CA GLY A 122 -7.46 -4.09 -5.01
C GLY A 122 -6.08 -3.61 -4.58
N SER A 123 -5.12 -4.53 -4.60
CA SER A 123 -3.73 -4.27 -4.23
C SER A 123 -2.78 -4.63 -5.37
N LEU A 124 -1.62 -3.95 -5.39
CA LEU A 124 -0.46 -4.34 -6.17
C LEU A 124 0.42 -5.24 -5.34
N ARG A 125 0.86 -6.35 -5.92
CA ARG A 125 1.97 -7.14 -5.39
C ARG A 125 3.15 -7.01 -6.35
N ILE A 126 4.28 -6.56 -5.83
CA ILE A 126 5.50 -6.30 -6.59
C ILE A 126 6.62 -7.20 -6.06
N LEU A 127 7.22 -7.97 -6.96
CA LEU A 127 8.45 -8.72 -6.69
C LEU A 127 9.62 -7.98 -7.33
N CYS A 128 10.62 -7.65 -6.53
CA CYS A 128 11.85 -7.06 -7.00
C CYS A 128 13.08 -7.80 -6.45
N ARG A 129 14.23 -7.55 -7.07
CA ARG A 129 15.51 -8.19 -6.75
C ARG A 129 16.55 -7.14 -6.45
N LYS A 130 17.39 -7.38 -5.45
CA LYS A 130 18.59 -6.61 -5.18
C LYS A 130 19.66 -6.88 -6.24
N GLN A 131 19.45 -6.30 -7.40
CA GLN A 131 20.38 -6.34 -8.52
C GLN A 131 20.04 -5.21 -9.48
N ARG A 132 21.00 -4.38 -9.83
CA ARG A 132 20.82 -3.30 -10.81
C ARG A 132 20.77 -3.83 -12.24
N ASN A 133 20.09 -3.08 -13.10
CA ASN A 133 20.16 -3.26 -14.57
C ASN A 133 19.63 -4.62 -15.09
N ILE A 134 18.76 -5.31 -14.36
CA ILE A 134 18.01 -6.41 -14.95
C ILE A 134 17.03 -5.83 -15.96
N LYS A 135 17.01 -6.39 -17.17
CA LYS A 135 16.04 -6.01 -18.21
C LYS A 135 14.61 -6.23 -17.72
N ILE A 136 13.80 -5.18 -17.83
CA ILE A 136 12.38 -5.25 -17.45
C ILE A 136 11.68 -6.32 -18.31
N SER A 137 10.94 -7.21 -17.63
CA SER A 137 10.23 -8.30 -18.30
C SER A 137 9.10 -7.80 -19.20
N LYS A 138 8.71 -8.61 -20.19
CA LYS A 138 7.53 -8.33 -21.04
C LYS A 138 6.26 -8.15 -20.18
N GLN A 139 6.14 -8.90 -19.09
CA GLN A 139 5.00 -8.83 -18.16
C GLN A 139 4.93 -7.48 -17.47
N VAL A 140 6.03 -6.98 -16.90
CA VAL A 140 6.08 -5.67 -16.26
C VAL A 140 5.81 -4.55 -17.25
N ASN A 141 6.42 -4.60 -18.46
CA ASN A 141 6.17 -3.61 -19.50
C ASN A 141 4.69 -3.58 -19.91
N LYS A 142 4.06 -4.75 -20.10
CA LYS A 142 2.62 -4.85 -20.41
C LYS A 142 1.77 -4.27 -19.30
N PHE A 143 2.13 -4.52 -18.03
CA PHE A 143 1.43 -3.97 -16.87
C PHE A 143 1.50 -2.44 -16.88
N LEU A 144 2.70 -1.87 -16.98
CA LEU A 144 2.92 -0.41 -17.01
C LEU A 144 2.24 0.27 -18.19
N PHE A 145 2.24 -0.35 -19.36
CA PHE A 145 1.53 0.15 -20.54
C PHE A 145 0.02 0.22 -20.30
N ASN A 146 -0.58 -0.84 -19.73
CA ASN A 146 -2.00 -0.87 -19.42
C ASN A 146 -2.36 0.16 -18.32
N GLU A 147 -1.53 0.27 -17.27
CA GLU A 147 -1.70 1.29 -16.24
C GLU A 147 -1.66 2.70 -16.83
N ASN A 148 -0.67 2.98 -17.70
CA ASN A 148 -0.53 4.28 -18.34
C ASN A 148 -1.77 4.66 -19.14
N LYS A 149 -2.38 3.72 -19.87
CA LYS A 149 -3.67 3.93 -20.56
C LYS A 149 -4.79 4.32 -19.60
N LEU A 150 -4.86 3.66 -18.44
CA LEU A 150 -5.86 3.96 -17.40
C LEU A 150 -5.63 5.33 -16.77
N MET A 151 -4.37 5.79 -16.74
CA MET A 151 -3.96 7.07 -16.13
C MET A 151 -3.91 8.24 -17.12
N ILE A 152 -4.26 8.03 -18.41
CA ILE A 152 -4.44 9.14 -19.37
C ILE A 152 -5.51 10.09 -18.83
N ASN A 153 -5.21 11.41 -18.86
CA ASN A 153 -6.05 12.47 -18.31
C ASN A 153 -6.32 12.30 -16.79
N TYR A 154 -5.30 11.86 -16.05
CA TYR A 154 -5.38 11.56 -14.63
C TYR A 154 -6.03 12.69 -13.79
N SER A 155 -5.62 13.94 -13.98
CA SER A 155 -6.21 15.09 -13.27
C SER A 155 -7.72 15.20 -13.51
N LYS A 156 -8.18 15.06 -14.76
CA LYS A 156 -9.63 15.07 -15.07
C LYS A 156 -10.36 13.91 -14.41
N LYS A 157 -9.73 12.73 -14.31
CA LYS A 157 -10.32 11.55 -13.62
C LYS A 157 -10.43 11.77 -12.12
N ILE A 158 -9.43 12.38 -11.49
CA ILE A 158 -9.50 12.75 -10.07
C ILE A 158 -10.61 13.77 -9.83
N MET A 159 -10.70 14.83 -10.62
CA MET A 159 -11.78 15.82 -10.49
C MET A 159 -13.17 15.19 -10.69
N PHE A 160 -13.31 14.28 -11.66
CA PHE A 160 -14.56 13.54 -11.85
C PHE A 160 -14.88 12.64 -10.65
N TRP A 161 -13.89 11.93 -10.13
CA TRP A 161 -14.01 11.08 -8.95
C TRP A 161 -14.42 11.88 -7.71
N GLU A 162 -13.77 13.01 -7.44
CA GLU A 162 -14.11 13.94 -6.35
C GLU A 162 -15.57 14.41 -6.45
N ARG A 163 -15.98 14.89 -7.64
CA ARG A 163 -17.36 15.31 -7.88
C ARG A 163 -18.35 14.20 -7.59
N LYS A 164 -18.07 12.96 -8.05
CA LYS A 164 -18.94 11.82 -7.85
C LYS A 164 -19.09 11.44 -6.37
N ILE A 165 -18.01 11.53 -5.61
CA ILE A 165 -18.05 11.31 -4.15
C ILE A 165 -18.91 12.38 -3.48
N ASN A 166 -18.69 13.66 -3.79
CA ASN A 166 -19.45 14.76 -3.22
C ASN A 166 -20.95 14.66 -3.56
N GLU A 167 -21.31 14.27 -4.78
CA GLU A 167 -22.69 13.97 -5.16
C GLU A 167 -23.30 12.87 -4.30
N ASN A 168 -22.58 11.74 -4.11
CA ASN A 168 -23.05 10.62 -3.30
C ASN A 168 -23.22 11.01 -1.83
N LEU A 169 -22.28 11.75 -1.25
CA LEU A 169 -22.36 12.26 0.12
C LEU A 169 -23.55 13.21 0.31
N ASN A 170 -23.78 14.12 -0.64
CA ASN A 170 -24.91 15.04 -0.59
C ASN A 170 -26.25 14.31 -0.73
N ASN A 171 -26.32 13.28 -1.58
CA ASN A 171 -27.51 12.43 -1.70
C ASN A 171 -27.80 11.68 -0.39
N LEU A 172 -26.77 11.11 0.24
CA LEU A 172 -26.92 10.44 1.53
C LEU A 172 -27.38 11.41 2.62
N LYS A 173 -26.77 12.59 2.72
CA LYS A 173 -27.17 13.63 3.68
C LYS A 173 -28.64 14.01 3.49
N ARG A 174 -29.09 14.24 2.25
CA ARG A 174 -30.49 14.57 1.93
C ARG A 174 -31.44 13.43 2.32
N TYR A 175 -31.08 12.20 1.99
CA TYR A 175 -31.86 11.02 2.36
C TYR A 175 -32.02 10.88 3.87
N ILE A 176 -30.93 11.01 4.64
CA ILE A 176 -30.97 10.93 6.12
C ILE A 176 -31.84 12.07 6.68
N LYS A 177 -31.68 13.30 6.17
CA LYS A 177 -32.49 14.44 6.60
C LYS A 177 -33.98 14.19 6.36
N GLN A 178 -34.35 13.69 5.17
CA GLN A 178 -35.74 13.37 4.84
C GLN A 178 -36.29 12.32 5.81
N LYS A 179 -35.55 11.23 6.07
CA LYS A 179 -36.01 10.20 6.99
C LYS A 179 -36.24 10.71 8.43
N LYS A 180 -35.40 11.65 8.89
CA LYS A 180 -35.62 12.29 10.19
C LYS A 180 -36.87 13.19 10.17
N MET A 181 -37.14 13.92 9.09
CA MET A 181 -38.34 14.71 8.93
C MET A 181 -39.62 13.84 8.88
N ASP A 182 -39.50 12.64 8.31
CA ASP A 182 -40.58 11.62 8.30
C ASP A 182 -40.79 10.95 9.67
N GLY A 183 -40.16 11.43 10.75
CA GLY A 183 -40.26 10.89 12.12
C GLY A 183 -39.49 9.57 12.32
N ARG A 184 -38.62 9.17 11.39
CA ARG A 184 -37.83 7.94 11.51
C ARG A 184 -36.59 8.14 12.38
N ILE A 185 -36.29 7.13 13.19
CA ILE A 185 -35.02 7.06 13.94
C ILE A 185 -33.95 6.53 12.99
N VAL A 186 -32.85 7.27 12.88
CA VAL A 186 -31.68 6.85 12.09
C VAL A 186 -30.55 6.55 13.05
N ALA A 187 -30.07 5.30 13.04
CA ALA A 187 -28.95 4.85 13.84
C ALA A 187 -27.76 4.45 12.94
N GLY A 188 -26.54 4.68 13.42
CA GLY A 188 -25.31 4.18 12.80
C GLY A 188 -24.80 2.97 13.58
N TYR A 189 -24.21 2.02 12.86
CA TYR A 189 -23.55 0.86 13.44
C TYR A 189 -22.12 0.76 12.91
N GLY A 190 -21.18 0.62 13.83
CA GLY A 190 -19.73 0.58 13.56
C GLY A 190 -19.09 1.97 13.61
N ALA A 191 -17.94 2.04 14.25
CA ALA A 191 -17.04 3.22 14.28
C ALA A 191 -15.64 2.77 13.87
N PRO A 192 -15.39 2.60 12.55
CA PRO A 192 -14.07 2.23 12.07
C PRO A 192 -13.09 3.39 12.25
N THR A 193 -11.78 3.09 12.26
CA THR A 193 -10.72 4.11 12.33
C THR A 193 -10.79 5.17 11.22
N LYS A 194 -11.56 4.89 10.17
CA LYS A 194 -11.82 5.79 9.03
C LYS A 194 -12.95 6.81 9.28
N ALA A 195 -13.67 6.71 10.39
CA ALA A 195 -14.81 7.58 10.70
C ALA A 195 -14.38 8.91 11.31
#